data_31eb253676e53ca80044e5b67bf52478
#
_entry.id   31eb253676e53ca80044e5b67bf52478
#
_cell.length_a   1.000
_cell.length_b   1.000
_cell.length_c   1.000
_cell.angle_alpha   90.00
_cell.angle_beta   90.00
_cell.angle_gamma   90.00
#
_symmetry.space_group_name_H-M   'P 1'
#
loop_
_entity.id
_entity.type
_entity.pdbx_description
1 polymer ?
#
loop_
_entity_poly.entity_id
_entity_poly.type
_entity_poly.pdbx_seq_one_letter_code
_entity_poly.pdbx_strand_id
1 'polypeptide(L)'
;MSDIIKVAAAAVAAALCAVVVRRQSPEIALALGVGACALIVLYCSGALTAVMELADKLAQIGNLSAQVVEPVIKTAGIAIVTRLAADFCKDAQEGGLASAVELAGTALALAAALPLMSAVLDVLTRLL
;
A
#
# COMPACT_ATOMS: atom_id res chain seq x y z
N MET A 1 -15.26 10.78 -9.41
CA MET A 1 -16.10 9.62 -9.77
C MET A 1 -15.74 9.02 -11.12
N SER A 2 -15.49 9.83 -12.15
CA SER A 2 -15.09 9.31 -13.45
C SER A 2 -13.76 8.54 -13.40
N ASP A 3 -12.85 8.94 -12.52
CA ASP A 3 -11.55 8.30 -12.37
C ASP A 3 -11.67 6.88 -11.83
N ILE A 4 -12.58 6.66 -10.87
CA ILE A 4 -12.83 5.33 -10.30
C ILE A 4 -13.39 4.40 -11.37
N ILE A 5 -14.30 4.92 -12.21
CA ILE A 5 -14.91 4.14 -13.29
C ILE A 5 -13.84 3.75 -14.31
N LYS A 6 -12.94 4.67 -14.68
CA LYS A 6 -11.83 4.40 -15.58
C LYS A 6 -10.87 3.35 -15.04
N VAL A 7 -10.51 3.47 -13.75
CA VAL A 7 -9.62 2.50 -13.07
C VAL A 7 -10.29 1.14 -13.01
N ALA A 8 -11.57 1.11 -12.64
CA ALA A 8 -12.33 -0.15 -12.56
C ALA A 8 -12.44 -0.82 -13.93
N ALA A 9 -12.71 -0.05 -14.97
CA ALA A 9 -12.80 -0.58 -16.33
C ALA A 9 -11.46 -1.14 -16.78
N ALA A 10 -10.37 -0.41 -16.53
CA ALA A 10 -9.02 -0.86 -16.87
C ALA A 10 -8.67 -2.15 -16.10
N ALA A 11 -9.03 -2.22 -14.82
CA ALA A 11 -8.76 -3.39 -13.99
C ALA A 11 -9.53 -4.61 -14.49
N VAL A 12 -10.82 -4.44 -14.84
CA VAL A 12 -11.64 -5.54 -15.37
C VAL A 12 -11.10 -6.01 -16.72
N ALA A 13 -10.74 -5.09 -17.60
CA ALA A 13 -10.18 -5.44 -18.91
C ALA A 13 -8.86 -6.21 -18.73
N ALA A 14 -7.98 -5.74 -17.86
CA ALA A 14 -6.71 -6.41 -17.57
C ALA A 14 -6.95 -7.80 -16.98
N ALA A 15 -7.93 -7.93 -16.07
CA ALA A 15 -8.28 -9.22 -15.47
C ALA A 15 -8.78 -10.22 -16.51
N LEU A 16 -9.64 -9.78 -17.42
CA LEU A 16 -10.14 -10.63 -18.50
C LEU A 16 -9.01 -11.08 -19.41
N CYS A 17 -8.11 -10.17 -19.78
CA CYS A 17 -6.95 -10.51 -20.58
C CYS A 17 -6.04 -11.50 -19.86
N ALA A 18 -5.83 -11.31 -18.57
CA ALA A 18 -4.99 -12.21 -17.75
C ALA A 18 -5.60 -13.60 -17.67
N VAL A 19 -6.93 -13.71 -17.53
CA VAL A 19 -7.61 -15.02 -17.46
C VAL A 19 -7.45 -15.77 -18.77
N VAL A 20 -7.58 -15.08 -19.91
CA VAL A 20 -7.41 -15.70 -21.23
C VAL A 20 -5.97 -16.19 -21.43
N VAL A 21 -4.99 -15.36 -21.07
CA VAL A 21 -3.57 -15.68 -21.23
C VAL A 21 -3.13 -16.76 -20.26
N ARG A 22 -3.74 -16.82 -19.06
CA ARG A 22 -3.38 -17.79 -18.03
C ARG A 22 -3.55 -19.23 -18.50
N ARG A 23 -4.51 -19.49 -19.38
CA ARG A 23 -4.72 -20.83 -19.94
C ARG A 23 -3.55 -21.31 -20.78
N GLN A 24 -2.86 -20.40 -21.46
CA GLN A 24 -1.76 -20.73 -22.35
C GLN A 24 -0.41 -20.56 -21.69
N SER A 25 -0.24 -19.52 -20.86
CA SER A 25 1.03 -19.22 -20.20
C SER A 25 0.78 -18.50 -18.87
N PRO A 26 0.83 -19.22 -17.74
CA PRO A 26 0.62 -18.59 -16.43
C PRO A 26 1.66 -17.52 -16.09
N GLU A 27 2.89 -17.66 -16.59
CA GLU A 27 3.96 -16.70 -16.34
C GLU A 27 3.67 -15.35 -16.97
N ILE A 28 3.16 -15.36 -18.21
CA ILE A 28 2.79 -14.13 -18.91
C ILE A 28 1.59 -13.47 -18.24
N ALA A 29 0.63 -14.26 -17.75
CA ALA A 29 -0.53 -13.75 -17.03
C ALA A 29 -0.11 -13.02 -15.74
N LEU A 30 0.85 -13.58 -15.01
CA LEU A 30 1.38 -12.95 -13.81
C LEU A 30 2.08 -11.63 -14.15
N ALA A 31 2.92 -11.62 -15.18
CA ALA A 31 3.60 -10.41 -15.64
C ALA A 31 2.61 -9.33 -16.06
N LEU A 32 1.53 -9.72 -16.76
CA LEU A 32 0.47 -8.81 -17.18
C LEU A 32 -0.24 -8.21 -15.96
N GLY A 33 -0.54 -9.03 -14.97
CA GLY A 33 -1.16 -8.58 -13.72
C GLY A 33 -0.30 -7.58 -12.97
N VAL A 34 0.99 -7.86 -12.83
CA VAL A 34 1.94 -6.95 -12.18
C VAL A 34 2.03 -5.63 -12.93
N GLY A 35 2.12 -5.68 -14.27
CA GLY A 35 2.18 -4.49 -15.10
C GLY A 35 0.91 -3.64 -15.00
N ALA A 36 -0.25 -4.29 -15.01
CA ALA A 36 -1.53 -3.59 -14.87
C ALA A 36 -1.65 -2.92 -13.50
N CYS A 37 -1.25 -3.60 -12.43
CA CYS A 37 -1.25 -3.01 -11.09
C CYS A 37 -0.31 -1.82 -10.99
N ALA A 38 0.88 -1.91 -11.59
CA ALA A 38 1.84 -0.81 -11.62
C ALA A 38 1.25 0.41 -12.33
N LEU A 39 0.58 0.21 -13.47
CA LEU A 39 -0.06 1.30 -14.19
C LEU A 39 -1.19 1.95 -13.40
N ILE A 40 -2.00 1.14 -12.71
CA ILE A 40 -3.09 1.64 -11.88
C ILE A 40 -2.54 2.47 -10.72
N VAL A 41 -1.49 1.98 -10.05
CA VAL A 41 -0.85 2.70 -8.94
C VAL A 41 -0.26 4.02 -9.43
N LEU A 42 0.40 4.03 -10.59
CA LEU A 42 0.94 5.26 -11.16
C LEU A 42 -0.18 6.25 -11.51
N TYR A 43 -1.29 5.76 -12.04
CA TYR A 43 -2.45 6.60 -12.34
C TYR A 43 -3.05 7.23 -11.07
N CYS A 44 -3.04 6.47 -9.96
CA CYS A 44 -3.56 6.93 -8.68
C CYS A 44 -2.57 7.78 -7.88
N SER A 45 -1.34 7.97 -8.38
CA SER A 45 -0.32 8.72 -7.64
C SER A 45 -0.74 10.16 -7.36
N GLY A 46 -1.50 10.77 -8.28
CA GLY A 46 -2.04 12.13 -8.07
C GLY A 46 -3.00 12.22 -6.89
N ALA A 47 -3.84 11.19 -6.72
CA ALA A 47 -4.76 11.13 -5.60
C ALA A 47 -4.01 10.94 -4.27
N LEU A 48 -2.94 10.14 -4.29
CA LEU A 48 -2.09 9.95 -3.12
C LEU A 48 -1.43 11.26 -2.69
N THR A 49 -0.96 12.06 -3.64
CA THR A 49 -0.37 13.37 -3.36
C THR A 49 -1.39 14.29 -2.70
N ALA A 50 -2.64 14.29 -3.18
CA ALA A 50 -3.71 15.09 -2.61
C ALA A 50 -4.00 14.68 -1.16
N VAL A 51 -4.00 13.38 -0.87
CA VAL A 51 -4.19 12.86 0.49
C VAL A 51 -3.05 13.30 1.39
N MET A 52 -1.81 13.26 0.92
CA MET A 52 -0.66 13.70 1.69
C MET A 52 -0.71 15.19 1.99
N GLU A 53 -1.12 16.01 1.03
CA GLU A 53 -1.30 17.45 1.25
C GLU A 53 -2.38 17.72 2.29
N LEU A 54 -3.49 17.00 2.24
CA LEU A 54 -4.56 17.13 3.22
C LEU A 54 -4.07 16.73 4.61
N ALA A 55 -3.29 15.65 4.71
CA ALA A 55 -2.72 15.19 5.96
C ALA A 55 -1.80 16.26 6.56
N ASP A 56 -0.98 16.91 5.73
CA ASP A 56 -0.10 17.99 6.17
C ASP A 56 -0.90 19.19 6.68
N LYS A 57 -1.98 19.56 5.98
CA LYS A 57 -2.85 20.66 6.41
C LYS A 57 -3.52 20.35 7.74
N LEU A 58 -3.99 19.13 7.91
CA LEU A 58 -4.61 18.70 9.17
C LEU A 58 -3.60 18.71 10.31
N ALA A 59 -2.38 18.32 10.04
CA ALA A 59 -1.31 18.35 11.03
C ALA A 59 -1.02 19.79 11.48
N GLN A 60 -1.00 20.73 10.54
CA GLN A 60 -0.78 22.15 10.84
C GLN A 60 -1.93 22.75 11.66
N ILE A 61 -3.16 22.45 11.29
CA ILE A 61 -4.36 22.98 11.99
C ILE A 61 -4.49 22.39 13.39
N GLY A 62 -4.19 21.08 13.52
CA GLY A 62 -4.32 20.38 14.80
C GLY A 62 -3.11 20.50 15.72
N ASN A 63 -2.09 21.28 15.36
CA ASN A 63 -0.82 21.37 16.07
C ASN A 63 -0.15 20.00 16.25
N LEU A 64 -0.48 19.05 15.36
CA LEU A 64 0.19 17.76 15.35
C LEU A 64 1.58 17.91 14.75
N SER A 65 2.58 17.39 15.44
CA SER A 65 3.93 17.44 14.93
C SER A 65 4.07 16.55 13.70
N ALA A 66 4.94 16.93 12.77
CA ALA A 66 5.28 16.10 11.61
C ALA A 66 5.78 14.73 12.05
N GLN A 67 6.30 14.63 13.27
CA GLN A 67 6.79 13.38 13.85
C GLN A 67 5.70 12.34 14.05
N VAL A 68 4.43 12.76 14.17
CA VAL A 68 3.30 11.85 14.35
C VAL A 68 2.71 11.43 12.99
N VAL A 69 2.60 12.38 12.06
CA VAL A 69 1.96 12.14 10.75
C VAL A 69 2.84 11.30 9.84
N GLU A 70 4.14 11.58 9.82
CA GLU A 70 5.08 10.89 8.93
C GLU A 70 5.13 9.37 9.18
N PRO A 71 5.25 8.87 10.44
CA PRO A 71 5.23 7.43 10.69
C PRO A 71 3.93 6.75 10.28
N VAL A 72 2.79 7.42 10.43
CA VAL A 72 1.49 6.86 10.06
C VAL A 72 1.42 6.63 8.54
N ILE A 73 1.85 7.62 7.76
CA ILE A 73 1.85 7.51 6.29
C ILE A 73 2.83 6.42 5.85
N LYS A 74 4.00 6.35 6.48
CA LYS A 74 5.02 5.35 6.18
C LYS A 74 4.51 3.93 6.47
N THR A 75 3.86 3.74 7.62
CA THR A 75 3.27 2.46 8.01
C THR A 75 2.18 2.03 7.02
N ALA A 76 1.32 2.96 6.62
CA ALA A 76 0.27 2.68 5.65
C ALA A 76 0.86 2.28 4.29
N GLY A 77 1.91 2.96 3.84
CA GLY A 77 2.60 2.62 2.61
C GLY A 77 3.21 1.23 2.64
N ILE A 78 3.86 0.88 3.74
CA ILE A 78 4.45 -0.46 3.95
C ILE A 78 3.35 -1.52 3.91
N ALA A 79 2.22 -1.27 4.55
CA ALA A 79 1.10 -2.22 4.58
C ALA A 79 0.55 -2.47 3.17
N ILE A 80 0.39 -1.43 2.37
CA ILE A 80 -0.11 -1.54 1.00
C ILE A 80 0.87 -2.35 0.13
N VAL A 81 2.15 -2.00 0.17
CA VAL A 81 3.18 -2.70 -0.62
C VAL A 81 3.28 -4.16 -0.20
N THR A 82 3.25 -4.44 1.10
CA THR A 82 3.30 -5.79 1.63
C THR A 82 2.13 -6.62 1.13
N ARG A 83 0.93 -6.06 1.17
CA ARG A 83 -0.28 -6.76 0.71
C ARG A 83 -0.21 -7.07 -0.78
N LEU A 84 0.21 -6.11 -1.59
CA LEU A 84 0.35 -6.33 -3.03
C LEU A 84 1.39 -7.41 -3.32
N ALA A 85 2.54 -7.35 -2.66
CA ALA A 85 3.60 -8.33 -2.86
C ALA A 85 3.16 -9.74 -2.43
N ALA A 86 2.47 -9.84 -1.28
CA ALA A 86 1.97 -11.13 -0.80
C ALA A 86 0.92 -11.70 -1.74
N ASP A 87 0.01 -10.87 -2.27
CA ASP A 87 -1.02 -11.31 -3.21
C ASP A 87 -0.40 -11.82 -4.51
N PHE A 88 0.64 -11.16 -5.02
CA PHE A 88 1.34 -11.62 -6.21
C PHE A 88 2.07 -12.95 -5.95
N CYS A 89 2.64 -13.13 -4.77
CA CYS A 89 3.26 -14.40 -4.40
C CYS A 89 2.23 -15.52 -4.34
N LYS A 90 1.04 -15.25 -3.81
CA LYS A 90 -0.06 -16.23 -3.79
C LYS A 90 -0.52 -16.58 -5.20
N ASP A 91 -0.63 -15.58 -6.08
CA ASP A 91 -1.01 -15.79 -7.47
C ASP A 91 0.02 -16.63 -8.23
N ALA A 92 1.29 -16.51 -7.85
CA ALA A 92 2.37 -17.32 -8.40
C ALA A 92 2.45 -18.72 -7.78
N GLN A 93 1.53 -19.05 -6.86
CA GLN A 93 1.48 -20.32 -6.13
C GLN A 93 2.68 -20.52 -5.21
N GLU A 94 3.26 -19.42 -4.73
CA GLU A 94 4.38 -19.43 -3.78
C GLU A 94 3.87 -18.98 -2.41
N GLY A 95 3.09 -19.86 -1.75
CA GLY A 95 2.48 -19.56 -0.46
C GLY A 95 3.49 -19.31 0.65
N GLY A 96 4.60 -20.05 0.65
CA GLY A 96 5.67 -19.85 1.63
C GLY A 96 6.31 -18.48 1.50
N LEU A 97 6.55 -18.04 0.27
CA LEU A 97 7.11 -16.72 0.01
C LEU A 97 6.13 -15.61 0.41
N ALA A 98 4.82 -15.82 0.16
CA ALA A 98 3.80 -14.87 0.59
C ALA A 98 3.80 -14.69 2.11
N SER A 99 3.91 -15.78 2.87
CA SER A 99 3.98 -15.73 4.33
C SER A 99 5.23 -14.99 4.81
N ALA A 100 6.37 -15.22 4.16
CA ALA A 100 7.61 -14.52 4.48
C ALA A 100 7.49 -13.02 4.23
N VAL A 101 6.85 -12.62 3.12
CA VAL A 101 6.61 -11.21 2.80
C VAL A 101 5.70 -10.57 3.83
N GLU A 102 4.64 -11.25 4.25
CA GLU A 102 3.73 -10.74 5.28
C GLU A 102 4.44 -10.54 6.61
N LEU A 103 5.29 -11.50 6.99
CA LEU A 103 6.06 -11.41 8.22
C LEU A 103 7.05 -10.23 8.16
N ALA A 104 7.77 -10.11 7.05
CA ALA A 104 8.71 -9.01 6.84
C ALA A 104 7.99 -7.65 6.86
N GLY A 105 6.83 -7.57 6.22
CA GLY A 105 6.03 -6.35 6.20
C GLY A 105 5.53 -5.96 7.58
N THR A 106 5.10 -6.93 8.37
CA THR A 106 4.67 -6.69 9.76
C THR A 106 5.83 -6.18 10.60
N ALA A 107 7.01 -6.78 10.46
CA ALA A 107 8.20 -6.34 11.20
C ALA A 107 8.59 -4.90 10.81
N LEU A 108 8.58 -4.59 9.51
CA LEU A 108 8.90 -3.25 9.03
C LEU A 108 7.86 -2.21 9.47
N ALA A 109 6.58 -2.59 9.48
CA ALA A 109 5.51 -1.71 9.95
C ALA A 109 5.66 -1.41 11.44
N LEU A 110 6.01 -2.40 12.24
CA LEU A 110 6.27 -2.21 13.66
C LEU A 110 7.48 -1.29 13.87
N ALA A 111 8.54 -1.48 13.09
CA ALA A 111 9.71 -0.62 13.15
C ALA A 111 9.37 0.82 12.77
N ALA A 112 8.53 1.01 11.76
CA ALA A 112 8.09 2.34 11.35
C ALA A 112 7.17 3.00 12.39
N ALA A 113 6.45 2.20 13.18
CA ALA A 113 5.56 2.70 14.23
C ALA A 113 6.30 3.03 15.54
N LEU A 114 7.57 2.64 15.69
CA LEU A 114 8.33 2.92 16.92
C LEU A 114 8.38 4.41 17.29
N PRO A 115 8.63 5.35 16.35
CA PRO A 115 8.59 6.77 16.69
C PRO A 115 7.23 7.23 17.21
N LEU A 116 6.14 6.65 16.67
CA LEU A 116 4.79 6.96 17.14
C LEU A 116 4.58 6.50 18.58
N MET A 117 5.06 5.30 18.90
CA MET A 117 5.00 4.76 20.25
C MET A 117 5.79 5.62 21.24
N SER A 118 6.98 6.10 20.83
CA SER A 118 7.79 7.02 21.63
C SER A 118 7.04 8.31 21.92
N ALA A 119 6.36 8.86 20.90
CA ALA A 119 5.57 10.08 21.05
C ALA A 119 4.42 9.89 22.04
N VAL A 120 3.75 8.74 21.96
CA VAL A 120 2.65 8.41 22.90
C VAL A 120 3.19 8.28 24.32
N LEU A 121 4.32 7.63 24.50
CA LEU A 121 4.95 7.50 25.82
C LEU A 121 5.32 8.87 26.40
N ASP A 122 5.86 9.78 25.59
CA ASP A 122 6.18 11.13 26.03
C ASP A 122 4.95 11.88 26.51
N VAL A 123 3.84 11.76 25.78
CA VAL A 123 2.57 12.38 26.16
C VAL A 123 2.06 11.80 27.47
N LEU A 124 2.12 10.48 27.63
CA LEU A 124 1.70 9.81 28.85
C LEU A 124 2.55 10.22 30.04
N THR A 125 3.88 10.35 29.85
CA THR A 125 4.79 10.77 30.91
C THR A 125 4.50 12.20 31.37
N ARG A 126 4.14 13.07 30.43
CA ARG A 126 3.79 14.47 30.76
C ARG A 126 2.47 14.58 31.51
N LEU A 127 1.53 13.67 31.24
CA LEU A 127 0.24 13.64 31.93
C LEU A 127 0.33 13.07 33.34
N LEU A 128 1.33 12.22 33.60
CA LEU A 128 1.59 11.67 34.91
C LEU A 128 2.50 12.61 35.70
#